data_0a479076047f03ae1cf00bdfecfbdc92
#
_entry.id   0a479076047f03ae1cf00bdfecfbdc92
#
_cell.length_a   1.000
_cell.length_b   1.000
_cell.length_c   1.000
_cell.angle_alpha   90.00
_cell.angle_beta   90.00
_cell.angle_gamma   90.00
#
_symmetry.space_group_name_H-M   'P 1'
#
loop_
_entity.id
_entity.type
_entity.pdbx_description
1 polymer ?
#
loop_
_entity_poly.entity_id
_entity_poly.type
_entity_poly.pdbx_seq_one_letter_code
_entity_poly.pdbx_strand_id
1 'polypeptide(L)'
;EQSDEGYIPYDYYTNELNKKTPLIIWSKNEQFSTEVDYYMGMIDVMPTLGNMFGLYNQYALGNDIFEVKDDNIVVFPNGNFLTNKVYYYNSKEEYKALSLNEPLSEEYINKAKAKADEIIDISNDIIVYDLIGVAESVRDKK
;
A
#
# COMPACT_ATOMS: atom_id res chain seq x y z
N GLU A 1 19.83 -21.10 28.59
CA GLU A 1 19.25 -19.99 27.81
C GLU A 1 19.49 -20.28 26.33
N GLN A 2 18.50 -20.88 25.66
CA GLN A 2 18.50 -20.98 24.20
C GLN A 2 18.17 -19.58 23.68
N SER A 3 19.07 -19.03 22.89
CA SER A 3 18.82 -17.80 22.17
C SER A 3 17.60 -18.00 21.27
N ASP A 4 16.59 -17.15 21.38
CA ASP A 4 15.40 -17.08 20.53
C ASP A 4 15.72 -16.60 19.08
N GLU A 5 16.97 -16.76 18.64
CA GLU A 5 17.41 -16.42 17.30
C GLU A 5 16.79 -17.39 16.29
N GLY A 6 15.72 -16.93 15.66
CA GLY A 6 15.04 -17.65 14.57
C GLY A 6 13.57 -17.95 14.80
N TYR A 7 13.01 -17.65 15.97
CA TYR A 7 11.57 -17.78 16.18
C TYR A 7 10.83 -16.58 15.57
N ILE A 8 10.01 -16.86 14.59
CA ILE A 8 9.09 -15.87 14.01
C ILE A 8 7.74 -16.04 14.72
N PRO A 9 7.25 -15.03 15.45
CA PRO A 9 5.93 -15.08 16.07
C PRO A 9 4.85 -15.40 15.02
N TYR A 10 3.90 -16.26 15.34
CA TYR A 10 2.83 -16.69 14.44
C TYR A 10 2.05 -15.48 13.89
N ASP A 11 1.74 -14.51 14.74
CA ASP A 11 1.03 -13.29 14.33
C ASP A 11 1.84 -12.46 13.33
N TYR A 12 3.15 -12.39 13.48
CA TYR A 12 4.02 -11.71 12.53
C TYR A 12 4.05 -12.46 11.19
N TYR A 13 4.18 -13.78 11.23
CA TYR A 13 4.14 -14.59 10.02
C TYR A 13 2.81 -14.45 9.28
N THR A 14 1.67 -14.61 9.96
CA THR A 14 0.35 -14.60 9.34
C THR A 14 -0.12 -13.22 8.88
N ASN A 15 0.26 -12.16 9.57
CA ASN A 15 -0.23 -10.81 9.27
C ASN A 15 0.73 -10.01 8.39
N GLU A 16 2.01 -10.32 8.41
CA GLU A 16 3.03 -9.54 7.72
C GLU A 16 3.82 -10.34 6.68
N LEU A 17 4.53 -11.40 7.10
CA LEU A 17 5.47 -12.10 6.21
C LEU A 17 4.81 -12.84 5.06
N ASN A 18 3.73 -13.56 5.31
CA ASN A 18 3.06 -14.34 4.28
C ASN A 18 2.35 -13.48 3.22
N LYS A 19 2.23 -12.18 3.48
CA LYS A 19 1.65 -11.20 2.55
C LYS A 19 2.71 -10.43 1.75
N LYS A 20 3.98 -10.56 2.12
CA LYS A 20 5.07 -9.93 1.39
C LYS A 20 5.42 -10.75 0.16
N THR A 21 5.42 -10.09 -0.98
CA THR A 21 5.88 -10.68 -2.24
C THR A 21 6.81 -9.70 -2.93
N PRO A 22 7.95 -10.15 -3.50
CA PRO A 22 8.81 -9.27 -4.27
C PRO A 22 8.15 -8.89 -5.60
N LEU A 23 8.30 -7.63 -6.00
CA LEU A 23 8.05 -7.18 -7.36
C LEU A 23 9.39 -7.03 -8.06
N ILE A 24 9.62 -7.81 -9.12
CA ILE A 24 10.84 -7.76 -9.91
C ILE A 24 10.49 -7.33 -11.31
N ILE A 25 11.05 -6.20 -11.75
CA ILE A 25 10.89 -5.69 -13.12
C ILE A 25 12.25 -5.81 -13.81
N TRP A 26 12.29 -6.54 -14.91
CA TRP A 26 13.51 -6.72 -15.69
C TRP A 26 13.29 -6.29 -17.14
N SER A 27 14.26 -5.57 -17.68
CA SER A 27 14.29 -5.19 -19.10
C SER A 27 15.68 -5.45 -19.68
N LYS A 28 15.71 -5.99 -20.89
CA LYS A 28 16.96 -6.22 -21.64
C LYS A 28 17.62 -4.89 -22.07
N ASN A 29 16.82 -3.86 -22.26
CA ASN A 29 17.27 -2.61 -22.87
C ASN A 29 17.67 -1.56 -21.81
N GLU A 30 17.27 -1.78 -20.54
CA GLU A 30 17.56 -0.87 -19.45
C GLU A 30 18.81 -1.32 -18.70
N GLN A 31 19.71 -0.40 -18.46
CA GLN A 31 20.99 -0.67 -17.79
C GLN A 31 21.05 -0.08 -16.37
N PHE A 32 19.91 0.25 -15.79
CA PHE A 32 19.86 0.69 -14.40
C PHE A 32 19.41 -0.46 -13.49
N SER A 33 19.94 -0.46 -12.27
CA SER A 33 19.49 -1.33 -11.21
C SER A 33 19.08 -0.45 -10.04
N THR A 34 17.83 -0.57 -9.64
CA THR A 34 17.28 0.18 -8.49
C THR A 34 16.59 -0.80 -7.59
N GLU A 35 16.91 -0.75 -6.31
CA GLU A 35 16.19 -1.45 -5.26
C GLU A 35 15.32 -0.44 -4.52
N VAL A 36 14.04 -0.81 -4.32
CA VAL A 36 13.06 -0.02 -3.59
C VAL A 36 12.74 -0.79 -2.31
N ASP A 37 13.09 -0.22 -1.16
CA ASP A 37 13.00 -0.84 0.15
C ASP A 37 11.80 -0.35 1.00
N TYR A 38 10.98 0.54 0.46
CA TYR A 38 9.74 0.98 1.09
C TYR A 38 8.53 0.18 0.62
N TYR A 39 7.49 0.17 1.45
CA TYR A 39 6.32 -0.67 1.21
C TYR A 39 5.44 -0.14 0.09
N MET A 40 4.99 -1.07 -0.78
CA MET A 40 3.98 -0.82 -1.79
C MET A 40 2.90 -1.91 -1.74
N GLY A 41 1.68 -1.56 -2.11
CA GLY A 41 0.57 -2.50 -2.25
C GLY A 41 0.43 -3.02 -3.68
N MET A 42 -0.34 -4.09 -3.86
CA MET A 42 -0.66 -4.59 -5.21
C MET A 42 -1.40 -3.56 -6.07
N ILE A 43 -2.14 -2.63 -5.44
CA ILE A 43 -2.82 -1.54 -6.15
C ILE A 43 -1.85 -0.53 -6.76
N ASP A 44 -0.62 -0.44 -6.24
CA ASP A 44 0.42 0.48 -6.71
C ASP A 44 1.16 -0.03 -7.95
N VAL A 45 1.03 -1.34 -8.25
CA VAL A 45 1.73 -1.95 -9.39
C VAL A 45 1.27 -1.35 -10.72
N MET A 46 -0.04 -1.18 -10.90
CA MET A 46 -0.58 -0.65 -12.16
C MET A 46 -0.17 0.81 -12.42
N PRO A 47 -0.34 1.77 -11.50
CA PRO A 47 0.12 3.14 -11.73
C PRO A 47 1.65 3.23 -11.89
N THR A 48 2.42 2.42 -11.16
CA THR A 48 3.88 2.35 -11.30
C THR A 48 4.30 1.89 -12.70
N LEU A 49 3.75 0.77 -13.18
CA LEU A 49 4.00 0.29 -14.54
C LEU A 49 3.44 1.26 -15.59
N GLY A 50 2.28 1.85 -15.30
CA GLY A 50 1.67 2.86 -16.16
C GLY A 50 2.59 4.03 -16.42
N ASN A 51 3.21 4.58 -15.38
CA ASN A 51 4.21 5.64 -15.54
C ASN A 51 5.43 5.19 -16.34
N MET A 52 5.95 3.98 -16.07
CA MET A 52 7.10 3.45 -16.81
C MET A 52 6.84 3.28 -18.31
N PHE A 53 5.62 2.97 -18.71
CA PHE A 53 5.24 2.73 -20.10
C PHE A 53 4.46 3.88 -20.75
N GLY A 54 4.27 5.01 -20.06
CA GLY A 54 3.51 6.14 -20.54
C GLY A 54 2.01 5.85 -20.66
N LEU A 55 1.48 4.94 -19.85
CA LEU A 55 0.07 4.58 -19.78
C LEU A 55 -0.56 5.21 -18.54
N TYR A 56 -1.71 5.83 -18.71
CA TYR A 56 -2.43 6.46 -17.60
C TYR A 56 -3.78 5.79 -17.36
N ASN A 57 -4.02 5.36 -16.14
CA ASN A 57 -5.32 4.88 -15.67
C ASN A 57 -5.92 5.86 -14.66
N GLN A 58 -6.91 6.63 -15.08
CA GLN A 58 -7.59 7.63 -14.25
C GLN A 58 -8.40 7.04 -13.09
N TYR A 59 -8.63 5.73 -13.08
CA TYR A 59 -9.40 5.02 -12.05
C TYR A 59 -8.50 4.25 -11.07
N ALA A 60 -7.18 4.36 -11.20
CA ALA A 60 -6.26 3.71 -10.27
C ALA A 60 -6.32 4.38 -8.90
N LEU A 61 -6.56 3.58 -7.85
CA LEU A 61 -6.53 4.03 -6.46
C LEU A 61 -5.12 3.98 -5.86
N GLY A 62 -4.22 3.21 -6.46
CA GLY A 62 -2.83 3.12 -6.05
C GLY A 62 -2.00 4.30 -6.53
N ASN A 63 -0.76 4.34 -6.08
CA ASN A 63 0.20 5.37 -6.37
C ASN A 63 1.37 4.84 -7.22
N ASP A 64 2.01 5.72 -7.98
CA ASP A 64 3.32 5.42 -8.53
C ASP A 64 4.35 5.42 -7.40
N ILE A 65 4.97 4.25 -7.17
CA ILE A 65 5.88 4.06 -6.05
C ILE A 65 7.15 4.91 -6.18
N PHE A 66 7.57 5.25 -7.38
CA PHE A 66 8.72 6.13 -7.59
C PHE A 66 8.42 7.60 -7.27
N GLU A 67 7.13 7.97 -7.25
CA GLU A 67 6.69 9.32 -6.92
C GLU A 67 6.43 9.50 -5.42
N VAL A 68 5.68 8.57 -4.80
CA VAL A 68 5.30 8.69 -3.38
C VAL A 68 6.39 8.24 -2.41
N LYS A 69 7.30 7.39 -2.84
CA LYS A 69 8.43 6.90 -2.03
C LYS A 69 7.97 6.34 -0.68
N ASP A 70 8.59 6.81 0.42
CA ASP A 70 8.34 6.37 1.79
C ASP A 70 7.05 6.92 2.42
N ASP A 71 6.33 7.81 1.73
CA ASP A 71 5.02 8.32 2.19
C ASP A 71 3.84 7.42 1.77
N ASN A 72 4.12 6.26 1.15
CA ASN A 72 3.06 5.34 0.74
C ASN A 72 2.36 4.68 1.92
N ILE A 73 1.10 4.34 1.70
CA ILE A 73 0.28 3.58 2.64
C ILE A 73 -0.32 2.36 1.93
N VAL A 74 -0.10 1.19 2.50
CA VAL A 74 -0.70 -0.06 2.04
C VAL A 74 -1.88 -0.37 2.93
N VAL A 75 -3.07 -0.44 2.37
CA VAL A 75 -4.31 -0.66 3.11
C VAL A 75 -4.83 -2.08 2.84
N PHE A 76 -5.25 -2.76 3.89
CA PHE A 76 -5.82 -4.10 3.82
C PHE A 76 -7.34 -4.06 3.98
N PRO A 77 -8.09 -5.01 3.39
CA PRO A 77 -9.55 -5.01 3.44
C PRO A 77 -10.17 -5.05 4.85
N ASN A 78 -9.41 -5.48 5.85
CA ASN A 78 -9.84 -5.51 7.25
C ASN A 78 -9.58 -4.19 8.01
N GLY A 79 -9.17 -3.14 7.30
CA GLY A 79 -8.84 -1.84 7.87
C GLY A 79 -7.44 -1.75 8.49
N ASN A 80 -6.67 -2.83 8.48
CA ASN A 80 -5.26 -2.72 8.83
C ASN A 80 -4.53 -1.91 7.77
N PHE A 81 -3.47 -1.21 8.17
CA PHE A 81 -2.62 -0.53 7.21
C PHE A 81 -1.14 -0.62 7.57
N LEU A 82 -0.32 -0.44 6.58
CA LEU A 82 1.13 -0.48 6.68
C LEU A 82 1.73 0.77 6.02
N THR A 83 2.64 1.42 6.74
CA THR A 83 3.52 2.46 6.21
C THR A 83 4.97 2.08 6.51
N ASN A 84 5.94 2.84 6.04
CA ASN A 84 7.35 2.61 6.42
C ASN A 84 7.63 2.81 7.91
N LYS A 85 6.71 3.44 8.66
CA LYS A 85 6.89 3.75 10.08
C LYS A 85 6.08 2.85 11.00
N VAL A 86 4.94 2.34 10.52
CA VAL A 86 3.97 1.67 11.41
C VAL A 86 3.18 0.59 10.68
N TYR A 87 2.89 -0.49 11.40
CA TYR A 87 1.80 -1.42 11.08
C TYR A 87 0.66 -1.20 12.08
N TYR A 88 -0.53 -0.91 11.57
CA TYR A 88 -1.72 -0.66 12.39
C TYR A 88 -2.69 -1.84 12.33
N TYR A 89 -3.15 -2.27 13.51
CA TYR A 89 -4.14 -3.34 13.70
C TYR A 89 -5.51 -2.71 14.00
N ASN A 90 -6.36 -2.60 13.01
CA ASN A 90 -7.66 -1.93 13.15
C ASN A 90 -8.57 -2.58 14.19
N SER A 91 -8.62 -3.91 14.25
CA SER A 91 -9.48 -4.64 15.21
C SER A 91 -9.09 -4.48 16.67
N LYS A 92 -7.84 -4.10 16.94
CA LYS A 92 -7.31 -3.91 18.30
C LYS A 92 -7.13 -2.44 18.63
N GLU A 93 -7.23 -1.56 17.64
CA GLU A 93 -6.84 -0.15 17.72
C GLU A 93 -5.40 0.07 18.23
N GLU A 94 -4.52 -0.86 17.89
CA GLU A 94 -3.12 -0.87 18.29
C GLU A 94 -2.19 -0.71 17.09
N TYR A 95 -0.98 -0.26 17.33
CA TYR A 95 0.03 -0.20 16.28
C TYR A 95 1.37 -0.74 16.75
N LYS A 96 2.15 -1.23 15.79
CA LYS A 96 3.54 -1.64 15.97
C LYS A 96 4.43 -0.69 15.18
N ALA A 97 5.35 -0.01 15.87
CA ALA A 97 6.36 0.79 15.21
C ALA A 97 7.34 -0.12 14.45
N LEU A 98 7.64 0.24 13.20
CA LEU A 98 8.59 -0.48 12.33
C LEU A 98 9.95 0.21 12.30
N SER A 99 9.97 1.52 12.56
CA SER A 99 11.20 2.30 12.71
C SER A 99 11.41 2.68 14.18
N LEU A 100 12.62 2.44 14.68
CA LEU A 100 13.01 2.79 16.04
C LEU A 100 13.61 4.20 16.14
N ASN A 101 13.79 4.88 15.01
CA ASN A 101 14.60 6.11 14.95
C ASN A 101 13.79 7.38 15.24
N GLU A 102 12.47 7.33 15.21
CA GLU A 102 11.61 8.49 15.47
C GLU A 102 10.38 8.09 16.29
N PRO A 103 10.04 8.85 17.34
CA PRO A 103 8.80 8.64 18.07
C PRO A 103 7.61 8.93 17.12
N LEU A 104 6.67 8.02 17.06
CA LEU A 104 5.43 8.22 16.31
C LEU A 104 4.51 9.14 17.09
N SER A 105 4.04 10.21 16.45
CA SER A 105 3.02 11.08 17.04
C SER A 105 1.62 10.48 16.83
N GLU A 106 0.72 10.74 17.77
CA GLU A 106 -0.69 10.38 17.63
C GLU A 106 -1.32 11.04 16.39
N GLU A 107 -0.90 12.25 16.07
CA GLU A 107 -1.33 12.96 14.86
C GLU A 107 -0.99 12.18 13.59
N TYR A 108 0.23 11.63 13.50
CA TYR A 108 0.63 10.79 12.36
C TYR A 108 -0.26 9.55 12.23
N ILE A 109 -0.50 8.85 13.33
CA ILE A 109 -1.36 7.64 13.34
C ILE A 109 -2.79 7.99 12.92
N ASN A 110 -3.35 9.04 13.48
CA ASN A 110 -4.72 9.48 13.14
C ASN A 110 -4.85 9.90 11.68
N LYS A 111 -3.85 10.59 11.14
CA LYS A 111 -3.82 10.97 9.71
C LYS A 111 -3.72 9.75 8.80
N ALA A 112 -2.85 8.81 9.15
CA ALA A 112 -2.71 7.57 8.37
C ALA A 112 -3.98 6.72 8.43
N LYS A 113 -4.64 6.62 9.61
CA LYS A 113 -5.91 5.94 9.77
C LYS A 113 -7.00 6.57 8.90
N ALA A 114 -7.16 7.89 8.96
CA ALA A 114 -8.15 8.60 8.15
C ALA A 114 -7.94 8.37 6.64
N LYS A 115 -6.68 8.37 6.19
CA LYS A 115 -6.35 8.06 4.79
C LYS A 115 -6.66 6.60 4.42
N ALA A 116 -6.42 5.66 5.33
CA ALA A 116 -6.76 4.26 5.11
C ALA A 116 -8.27 4.05 5.00
N ASP A 117 -9.05 4.66 5.89
CA ASP A 117 -10.50 4.60 5.88
C ASP A 117 -11.06 5.22 4.57
N GLU A 118 -10.55 6.37 4.15
CA GLU A 118 -10.92 7.01 2.88
C GLU A 118 -10.68 6.09 1.66
N ILE A 119 -9.54 5.42 1.59
CA ILE A 119 -9.22 4.50 0.48
C ILE A 119 -10.21 3.32 0.46
N ILE A 120 -10.57 2.77 1.63
CA ILE A 120 -11.54 1.68 1.73
C ILE A 120 -12.91 2.16 1.28
N ASP A 121 -13.36 3.31 1.76
CA ASP A 121 -14.67 3.88 1.43
C ASP A 121 -14.78 4.15 -0.08
N ILE A 122 -13.77 4.79 -0.69
CA ILE A 122 -13.74 5.02 -2.13
C ILE A 122 -13.77 3.68 -2.90
N SER A 123 -13.00 2.69 -2.47
CA SER A 123 -12.98 1.36 -3.10
C SER A 123 -14.35 0.69 -3.04
N ASN A 124 -15.02 0.76 -1.90
CA ASN A 124 -16.36 0.23 -1.72
C ASN A 124 -17.39 0.96 -2.58
N ASP A 125 -17.33 2.29 -2.62
CA ASP A 125 -18.25 3.11 -3.41
C ASP A 125 -18.10 2.84 -4.91
N ILE A 126 -16.88 2.66 -5.41
CA ILE A 126 -16.63 2.28 -6.81
C ILE A 126 -17.35 0.97 -7.15
N ILE A 127 -17.30 -0.02 -6.26
CA ILE A 127 -17.90 -1.34 -6.47
C ILE A 127 -19.42 -1.28 -6.31
N VAL A 128 -19.89 -0.69 -5.21
CA VAL A 128 -21.34 -0.69 -4.85
C VAL A 128 -22.15 0.14 -5.82
N TYR A 129 -21.61 1.26 -6.28
CA TYR A 129 -22.34 2.20 -7.15
C TYR A 129 -21.91 2.14 -8.62
N ASP A 130 -21.04 1.20 -9.00
CA ASP A 130 -20.49 1.08 -10.36
C ASP A 130 -19.98 2.44 -10.90
N LEU A 131 -19.23 3.16 -10.09
CA LEU A 131 -18.84 4.54 -10.41
C LEU A 131 -18.01 4.62 -11.71
N ILE A 132 -17.23 3.59 -12.03
CA ILE A 132 -16.46 3.54 -13.28
C ILE A 132 -17.40 3.42 -14.48
N GLY A 133 -18.36 2.49 -14.44
CA GLY A 133 -19.34 2.33 -15.52
C GLY A 133 -20.19 3.58 -15.71
N VAL A 134 -20.60 4.23 -14.63
CA VAL A 134 -21.31 5.53 -14.69
C VAL A 134 -20.43 6.59 -15.34
N ALA A 135 -19.18 6.74 -14.94
CA ALA A 135 -18.27 7.75 -15.50
C ALA A 135 -18.02 7.53 -16.99
N GLU A 136 -17.83 6.28 -17.42
CA GLU A 136 -17.65 5.94 -18.82
C GLU A 136 -18.91 6.21 -19.66
N SER A 137 -20.09 5.87 -19.13
CA SER A 137 -21.36 6.13 -19.81
C SER A 137 -21.63 7.62 -20.05
N VAL A 138 -21.13 8.50 -19.20
CA VAL A 138 -21.24 9.96 -19.36
C VAL A 138 -20.23 10.46 -20.39
N ARG A 139 -19.04 9.89 -20.43
CA ARG A 139 -18.00 10.25 -21.42
C ARG A 139 -18.41 9.90 -22.83
N ASP A 140 -19.01 8.72 -23.04
CA ASP A 140 -19.39 8.22 -24.37
C ASP A 140 -20.61 8.96 -24.95
N LYS A 141 -21.29 9.79 -24.17
CA LYS A 141 -22.40 10.64 -24.61
C LYS A 141 -21.97 12.05 -25.05
N LYS A 142 -20.68 12.38 -24.95
CA LYS A 142 -20.12 13.65 -25.42
C LYS A 142 -19.39 13.47 -26.73
#